data_fbf8079ca00fa64228c82ff1418bcc2f
#
_entry.id   fbf8079ca00fa64228c82ff1418bcc2f
#
_cell.length_a   1.000
_cell.length_b   1.000
_cell.length_c   1.000
_cell.angle_alpha   90.00
_cell.angle_beta   90.00
_cell.angle_gamma   90.00
#
_symmetry.space_group_name_H-M   'P 1'
#
loop_
_entity.id
_entity.type
_entity.pdbx_description
1 polymer ?
#
loop_
_entity_poly.entity_id
_entity_poly.type
_entity_poly.pdbx_seq_one_letter_code
_entity_poly.pdbx_strand_id
1 'polypeptide(L)'
;VQGTIEDALHKVLRVPADDAAEPLRLTVAGRTDTGVHASHQVAHLDVSDEVLNRCVGHMTIPVTEALTRRLKAVLPSDIVIHGIAVAPVGFDARFSALERTYVYRVADRSSEVDPRLRGCVLTVDEALDLELMNRAASLTIGLHDFGSFATPNPGGTTIREVKTAYWRRVPITPLVPDEMASHEAYRTPSLESGLV
;
A
#
# COMPACT_ATOMS: atom_id res chain seq x y z
N VAL A 1 7.44 -3.17 -7.36
CA VAL A 1 6.16 -2.46 -7.63
C VAL A 1 6.42 -1.09 -8.24
N GLN A 2 7.14 -0.16 -7.56
CA GLN A 2 7.37 1.20 -8.09
C GLN A 2 8.01 1.15 -9.49
N GLY A 3 9.14 0.47 -9.66
CA GLY A 3 9.80 0.35 -10.96
C GLY A 3 8.90 -0.27 -12.03
N THR A 4 8.12 -1.29 -11.68
CA THR A 4 7.17 -1.93 -12.61
C THR A 4 6.12 -0.93 -13.13
N ILE A 5 5.66 -0.02 -12.26
CA ILE A 5 4.72 1.03 -12.69
C ILE A 5 5.43 2.09 -13.52
N GLU A 6 6.66 2.47 -13.17
CA GLU A 6 7.49 3.40 -13.95
C GLU A 6 7.76 2.84 -15.37
N ASP A 7 8.12 1.57 -15.48
CA ASP A 7 8.30 0.89 -16.77
C ASP A 7 6.99 0.87 -17.61
N ALA A 8 5.86 0.64 -16.94
CA ALA A 8 4.55 0.70 -17.59
C ALA A 8 4.20 2.12 -18.06
N LEU A 9 4.55 3.15 -17.28
CA LEU A 9 4.38 4.55 -17.66
C LEU A 9 5.22 4.90 -18.89
N HIS A 10 6.50 4.54 -18.92
CA HIS A 10 7.37 4.73 -20.09
C HIS A 10 6.74 4.12 -21.35
N LYS A 11 6.22 2.90 -21.25
CA LYS A 11 5.55 2.21 -22.37
C LYS A 11 4.27 2.91 -22.81
N VAL A 12 3.42 3.30 -21.87
CA VAL A 12 2.09 3.87 -22.14
C VAL A 12 2.18 5.30 -22.67
N LEU A 13 3.11 6.08 -22.13
CA LEU A 13 3.35 7.47 -22.52
C LEU A 13 4.37 7.61 -23.69
N ARG A 14 4.93 6.48 -24.13
CA ARG A 14 5.91 6.44 -25.24
C ARG A 14 7.12 7.33 -24.98
N VAL A 15 7.64 7.31 -23.77
CA VAL A 15 8.86 7.99 -23.36
C VAL A 15 9.95 6.93 -23.23
N PRO A 16 11.12 7.09 -23.89
CA PRO A 16 12.26 6.20 -23.68
C PRO A 16 12.69 6.17 -22.21
N ALA A 17 13.11 5.00 -21.70
CA ALA A 17 13.49 4.85 -20.29
C ALA A 17 14.77 5.63 -19.93
N ASP A 18 15.59 5.95 -20.91
CA ASP A 18 16.83 6.72 -20.80
C ASP A 18 16.66 8.21 -21.17
N ASP A 19 15.41 8.66 -21.38
CA ASP A 19 15.12 10.07 -21.64
C ASP A 19 15.30 10.91 -20.37
N ALA A 20 16.45 11.60 -20.28
CA ALA A 20 16.76 12.46 -19.15
C ALA A 20 15.94 13.75 -19.10
N ALA A 21 15.27 14.14 -20.20
CA ALA A 21 14.45 15.35 -20.27
C ALA A 21 13.06 15.14 -19.66
N GLU A 22 12.55 13.90 -19.67
CA GLU A 22 11.22 13.54 -19.13
C GLU A 22 11.32 12.28 -18.25
N PRO A 23 11.99 12.36 -17.09
CA PRO A 23 12.14 11.21 -16.19
C PRO A 23 10.81 10.88 -15.55
N LEU A 24 10.18 9.77 -15.95
CA LEU A 24 8.92 9.30 -15.35
C LEU A 24 9.19 8.61 -14.00
N ARG A 25 9.38 9.40 -12.94
CA ARG A 25 9.67 8.93 -11.59
C ARG A 25 8.48 9.14 -10.66
N LEU A 26 8.04 8.06 -10.04
CA LEU A 26 6.98 8.11 -9.04
C LEU A 26 7.53 8.49 -7.67
N THR A 27 6.89 9.44 -7.03
CA THR A 27 7.04 9.67 -5.59
C THR A 27 5.91 8.95 -4.86
N VAL A 28 6.27 7.97 -4.03
CA VAL A 28 5.30 7.14 -3.30
C VAL A 28 5.11 7.65 -1.87
N ALA A 29 3.90 7.53 -1.33
CA ALA A 29 3.58 7.92 0.04
C ALA A 29 4.39 7.12 1.08
N GLY A 30 4.66 5.85 0.79
CA GLY A 30 5.52 5.00 1.62
C GLY A 30 6.08 3.84 0.82
N ARG A 31 7.33 3.50 1.08
CA ARG A 31 7.93 2.28 0.51
C ARG A 31 7.38 1.06 1.26
N THR A 32 7.22 -0.03 0.54
CA THR A 32 6.91 -1.35 1.10
C THR A 32 8.16 -2.23 0.98
N ASP A 33 8.49 -2.94 2.04
CA ASP A 33 9.54 -3.94 2.02
C ASP A 33 9.11 -5.21 1.30
N THR A 34 10.04 -6.12 1.03
CA THR A 34 9.75 -7.40 0.39
C THR A 34 8.73 -8.19 1.21
N GLY A 35 7.68 -8.68 0.57
CA GLY A 35 6.60 -9.44 1.21
C GLY A 35 5.49 -8.59 1.82
N VAL A 36 5.62 -7.26 1.81
CA VAL A 36 4.56 -6.35 2.28
C VAL A 36 3.62 -6.01 1.13
N HIS A 37 2.32 -6.15 1.36
CA HIS A 37 1.26 -5.81 0.43
C HIS A 37 0.62 -4.48 0.83
N ALA A 38 0.34 -3.62 -0.14
CA ALA A 38 -0.40 -2.38 0.08
C ALA A 38 -1.77 -2.49 -0.60
N SER A 39 -2.83 -2.41 0.17
CA SER A 39 -4.19 -2.36 -0.36
C SER A 39 -4.53 -1.00 -0.97
N HIS A 40 -3.88 0.05 -0.47
CA HIS A 40 -4.11 1.42 -0.90
C HIS A 40 -2.81 2.23 -0.80
N GLN A 41 -2.01 2.19 -1.84
CA GLN A 41 -0.81 3.01 -1.98
C GLN A 41 -1.16 4.28 -2.75
N VAL A 42 -0.56 5.40 -2.38
CA VAL A 42 -0.67 6.67 -3.09
C VAL A 42 0.69 7.05 -3.66
N ALA A 43 0.69 7.51 -4.89
CA ALA A 43 1.88 8.03 -5.55
C ALA A 43 1.51 9.26 -6.39
N HIS A 44 2.49 10.14 -6.64
CA HIS A 44 2.33 11.18 -7.64
C HIS A 44 3.44 11.08 -8.69
N LEU A 45 3.15 11.62 -9.86
CA LEU A 45 4.02 11.77 -11.00
C LEU A 45 3.92 13.20 -11.51
N ASP A 46 5.05 13.87 -11.65
CA ASP A 46 5.14 15.13 -12.40
C ASP A 46 5.45 14.80 -13.85
N VAL A 47 4.60 15.26 -14.75
CA VAL A 47 4.71 14.99 -16.20
C VAL A 47 4.10 16.14 -16.96
N SER A 48 4.69 16.49 -18.11
CA SER A 48 4.15 17.53 -18.98
C SER A 48 2.81 17.12 -19.63
N ASP A 49 1.94 18.07 -19.87
CA ASP A 49 0.65 17.82 -20.54
C ASP A 49 0.84 17.20 -21.92
N GLU A 50 1.90 17.59 -22.64
CA GLU A 50 2.24 17.03 -23.95
C GLU A 50 2.48 15.52 -23.85
N VAL A 51 3.33 15.08 -22.93
CA VAL A 51 3.64 13.68 -22.70
C VAL A 51 2.42 12.93 -22.20
N LEU A 52 1.70 13.50 -21.22
CA LEU A 52 0.50 12.88 -20.66
C LEU A 52 -0.56 12.61 -21.72
N ASN A 53 -0.77 13.55 -22.64
CA ASN A 53 -1.77 13.41 -23.71
C ASN A 53 -1.44 12.29 -24.71
N ARG A 54 -0.20 11.82 -24.79
CA ARG A 54 0.19 10.69 -25.67
C ARG A 54 -0.58 9.40 -25.36
N CYS A 55 -1.06 9.24 -24.11
CA CYS A 55 -1.86 8.06 -23.74
C CYS A 55 -3.29 8.10 -24.27
N VAL A 56 -3.81 9.23 -24.71
CA VAL A 56 -5.20 9.35 -25.18
C VAL A 56 -5.38 8.63 -26.52
N GLY A 57 -4.49 8.88 -27.49
CA GLY A 57 -4.59 8.28 -28.84
C GLY A 57 -5.92 8.66 -29.51
N HIS A 58 -6.70 7.67 -29.91
CA HIS A 58 -8.00 7.87 -30.56
C HIS A 58 -9.19 7.84 -29.58
N MET A 59 -8.93 7.80 -28.28
CA MET A 59 -10.00 7.74 -27.27
C MET A 59 -10.60 9.15 -27.05
N THR A 60 -11.91 9.20 -26.86
CA THR A 60 -12.68 10.44 -26.57
C THR A 60 -13.05 10.51 -25.07
N ILE A 61 -12.10 10.20 -24.20
CA ILE A 61 -12.26 10.16 -22.75
C ILE A 61 -11.23 11.07 -22.07
N PRO A 62 -11.44 11.48 -20.81
CA PRO A 62 -10.47 12.26 -20.06
C PRO A 62 -9.09 11.57 -20.01
N VAL A 63 -8.03 12.36 -20.02
CA VAL A 63 -6.65 11.87 -20.04
C VAL A 63 -6.32 10.95 -18.87
N THR A 64 -6.82 11.25 -17.66
CA THR A 64 -6.66 10.42 -16.46
C THR A 64 -7.32 9.06 -16.58
N GLU A 65 -8.49 9.02 -17.22
CA GLU A 65 -9.20 7.77 -17.51
C GLU A 65 -8.47 6.97 -18.60
N ALA A 66 -7.98 7.63 -19.64
CA ALA A 66 -7.18 7.00 -20.70
C ALA A 66 -5.91 6.37 -20.12
N LEU A 67 -5.19 7.09 -19.25
CA LEU A 67 -4.00 6.59 -18.58
C LEU A 67 -4.33 5.40 -17.67
N THR A 68 -5.39 5.50 -16.88
CA THR A 68 -5.87 4.42 -16.01
C THR A 68 -6.14 3.15 -16.83
N ARG A 69 -6.88 3.27 -17.94
CA ARG A 69 -7.22 2.16 -18.82
C ARG A 69 -5.98 1.51 -19.43
N ARG A 70 -5.02 2.31 -19.88
CA ARG A 70 -3.79 1.79 -20.48
C ARG A 70 -2.89 1.12 -19.48
N LEU A 71 -2.72 1.69 -18.29
CA LEU A 71 -1.92 1.07 -17.22
C LEU A 71 -2.52 -0.27 -16.79
N LYS A 72 -3.84 -0.35 -16.61
CA LYS A 72 -4.52 -1.63 -16.29
C LYS A 72 -4.30 -2.72 -17.35
N ALA A 73 -4.05 -2.34 -18.59
CA ALA A 73 -3.81 -3.30 -19.69
C ALA A 73 -2.37 -3.83 -19.76
N VAL A 74 -1.41 -3.14 -19.14
CA VAL A 74 0.02 -3.49 -19.24
C VAL A 74 0.65 -3.91 -17.92
N LEU A 75 0.02 -3.57 -16.79
CA LEU A 75 0.49 -3.97 -15.46
C LEU A 75 0.19 -5.45 -15.19
N PRO A 76 1.04 -6.12 -14.43
CA PRO A 76 0.76 -7.48 -13.96
C PRO A 76 -0.44 -7.49 -13.01
N SER A 77 -1.06 -8.67 -12.85
CA SER A 77 -2.32 -8.84 -12.11
C SER A 77 -2.26 -8.55 -10.61
N ASP A 78 -1.06 -8.50 -10.05
CA ASP A 78 -0.79 -8.16 -8.64
C ASP A 78 -0.62 -6.65 -8.39
N ILE A 79 -0.74 -5.82 -9.44
CA ILE A 79 -0.74 -4.35 -9.33
C ILE A 79 -2.03 -3.80 -9.93
N VAL A 80 -2.85 -3.20 -9.09
CA VAL A 80 -4.15 -2.64 -9.49
C VAL A 80 -4.15 -1.13 -9.33
N ILE A 81 -4.48 -0.41 -10.41
CA ILE A 81 -4.70 1.03 -10.37
C ILE A 81 -6.18 1.30 -10.01
N HIS A 82 -6.42 1.86 -8.83
CA HIS A 82 -7.77 2.21 -8.39
C HIS A 82 -8.28 3.46 -9.11
N GLY A 83 -7.45 4.48 -9.23
CA GLY A 83 -7.78 5.71 -9.94
C GLY A 83 -6.58 6.61 -10.14
N ILE A 84 -6.73 7.54 -11.09
CA ILE A 84 -5.76 8.60 -11.36
C ILE A 84 -6.54 9.92 -11.40
N ALA A 85 -6.02 10.92 -10.72
CA ALA A 85 -6.60 12.26 -10.70
C ALA A 85 -5.49 13.32 -10.79
N VAL A 86 -5.84 14.51 -11.23
CA VAL A 86 -4.96 15.67 -11.17
C VAL A 86 -4.81 16.08 -9.71
N ALA A 87 -3.58 16.16 -9.23
CA ALA A 87 -3.29 16.54 -7.87
C ALA A 87 -3.41 18.06 -7.68
N PRO A 88 -3.78 18.54 -6.48
CA PRO A 88 -3.69 19.96 -6.14
C PRO A 88 -2.25 20.47 -6.24
N VAL A 89 -2.11 21.76 -6.51
CA VAL A 89 -0.79 22.41 -6.51
C VAL A 89 -0.09 22.23 -5.16
N GLY A 90 1.16 21.81 -5.19
CA GLY A 90 1.96 21.55 -3.99
C GLY A 90 1.71 20.18 -3.33
N PHE A 91 0.92 19.33 -3.94
CA PHE A 91 0.74 17.96 -3.44
C PHE A 91 2.04 17.15 -3.58
N ASP A 92 2.45 16.51 -2.51
CA ASP A 92 3.52 15.54 -2.47
C ASP A 92 3.04 14.26 -1.78
N ALA A 93 3.01 13.13 -2.48
CA ALA A 93 2.47 11.88 -1.94
C ALA A 93 3.15 11.45 -0.64
N ARG A 94 4.45 11.73 -0.49
CA ARG A 94 5.23 11.37 0.70
C ARG A 94 4.94 12.29 1.88
N PHE A 95 4.89 13.61 1.64
CA PHE A 95 4.79 14.61 2.68
C PHE A 95 3.36 15.06 2.98
N SER A 96 2.43 14.88 2.03
CA SER A 96 1.00 15.14 2.24
C SER A 96 0.25 13.98 2.90
N ALA A 97 0.91 12.85 3.16
CA ALA A 97 0.30 11.74 3.87
C ALA A 97 0.04 12.09 5.33
N LEU A 98 -1.23 12.05 5.73
CA LEU A 98 -1.67 12.38 7.10
C LEU A 98 -1.54 11.18 8.04
N GLU A 99 -1.70 9.97 7.51
CA GLU A 99 -1.75 8.74 8.29
C GLU A 99 -1.34 7.54 7.44
N ARG A 100 -0.81 6.51 8.09
CA ARG A 100 -0.59 5.19 7.52
C ARG A 100 -1.15 4.14 8.46
N THR A 101 -1.96 3.25 7.93
CA THR A 101 -2.53 2.14 8.67
C THR A 101 -1.88 0.83 8.23
N TYR A 102 -1.54 -0.01 9.17
CA TYR A 102 -0.92 -1.31 8.93
C TYR A 102 -1.75 -2.41 9.58
N VAL A 103 -1.90 -3.52 8.89
CA VAL A 103 -2.50 -4.73 9.42
C VAL A 103 -1.46 -5.85 9.34
N TYR A 104 -1.10 -6.39 10.49
CA TYR A 104 -0.22 -7.54 10.61
C TYR A 104 -1.07 -8.77 10.89
N ARG A 105 -0.95 -9.79 10.06
CA ARG A 105 -1.70 -11.04 10.23
C ARG A 105 -0.78 -12.13 10.72
N VAL A 106 -1.11 -12.70 11.86
CA VAL A 106 -0.32 -13.76 12.49
C VAL A 106 -1.22 -14.95 12.79
N ALA A 107 -0.81 -16.12 12.35
CA ALA A 107 -1.43 -17.39 12.73
C ALA A 107 -0.52 -18.07 13.75
N ASP A 108 -1.05 -18.32 14.94
CA ASP A 108 -0.35 -19.05 16.00
C ASP A 108 -0.73 -20.54 16.01
N ARG A 109 -0.18 -21.32 16.97
CA ARG A 109 -0.45 -22.75 17.11
C ARG A 109 -1.95 -23.09 17.19
N SER A 110 -2.79 -22.18 17.70
CA SER A 110 -4.22 -22.39 17.84
C SER A 110 -5.02 -22.01 16.58
N SER A 111 -4.35 -21.53 15.54
CA SER A 111 -4.98 -21.02 14.32
C SER A 111 -4.87 -22.02 13.18
N GLU A 112 -5.94 -22.16 12.41
CA GLU A 112 -5.88 -22.81 11.09
C GLU A 112 -5.57 -21.76 10.03
N VAL A 113 -4.62 -22.05 9.15
CA VAL A 113 -4.22 -21.12 8.07
C VAL A 113 -4.87 -21.52 6.77
N ASP A 114 -5.64 -20.62 6.17
CA ASP A 114 -6.10 -20.79 4.80
C ASP A 114 -4.88 -20.75 3.85
N PRO A 115 -4.64 -21.81 3.04
CA PRO A 115 -3.51 -21.83 2.12
C PRO A 115 -3.46 -20.67 1.13
N ARG A 116 -4.60 -20.03 0.85
CA ARG A 116 -4.68 -18.84 -0.01
C ARG A 116 -3.99 -17.62 0.61
N LEU A 117 -3.86 -17.61 1.96
CA LEU A 117 -3.26 -16.52 2.74
C LEU A 117 -1.76 -16.68 2.98
N ARG A 118 -1.15 -17.77 2.54
CA ARG A 118 0.27 -18.09 2.81
C ARG A 118 1.26 -16.97 2.45
N GLY A 119 0.87 -16.05 1.56
CA GLY A 119 1.70 -14.92 1.14
C GLY A 119 1.55 -13.65 2.01
N CYS A 120 0.57 -13.63 2.93
CA CYS A 120 0.26 -12.43 3.72
C CYS A 120 -0.02 -12.70 5.21
N VAL A 121 0.21 -13.93 5.68
CA VAL A 121 0.08 -14.33 7.09
C VAL A 121 1.41 -14.88 7.58
N LEU A 122 1.91 -14.35 8.68
CA LEU A 122 3.05 -14.90 9.41
C LEU A 122 2.57 -16.07 10.27
N THR A 123 3.19 -17.24 10.13
CA THR A 123 2.91 -18.39 10.98
C THR A 123 3.94 -18.51 12.08
N VAL A 124 3.50 -18.72 13.32
CA VAL A 124 4.32 -18.98 14.49
C VAL A 124 3.84 -20.25 15.18
N ASP A 125 4.78 -21.07 15.67
CA ASP A 125 4.48 -22.38 16.27
C ASP A 125 4.10 -22.32 17.75
N GLU A 126 4.19 -21.15 18.36
CA GLU A 126 3.82 -20.88 19.74
C GLU A 126 2.36 -20.40 19.84
N ALA A 127 1.76 -20.65 21.01
CA ALA A 127 0.50 -19.99 21.37
C ALA A 127 0.81 -18.57 21.83
N LEU A 128 0.15 -17.58 21.22
CA LEU A 128 0.37 -16.18 21.53
C LEU A 128 -0.57 -15.68 22.64
N ASP A 129 0.00 -15.00 23.61
CA ASP A 129 -0.73 -14.34 24.69
C ASP A 129 -1.19 -12.94 24.24
N LEU A 130 -2.46 -12.83 23.89
CA LEU A 130 -3.06 -11.60 23.40
C LEU A 130 -3.06 -10.47 24.44
N GLU A 131 -3.17 -10.80 25.71
CA GLU A 131 -3.15 -9.80 26.78
C GLU A 131 -1.76 -9.16 26.89
N LEU A 132 -0.72 -9.97 26.93
CA LEU A 132 0.68 -9.48 26.93
C LEU A 132 0.99 -8.69 25.65
N MET A 133 0.53 -9.16 24.49
CA MET A 133 0.71 -8.45 23.21
C MET A 133 0.01 -7.08 23.23
N ASN A 134 -1.19 -6.99 23.75
CA ASN A 134 -1.89 -5.72 23.85
C ASN A 134 -1.27 -4.77 24.89
N ARG A 135 -0.76 -5.30 26.00
CA ARG A 135 0.03 -4.50 26.96
C ARG A 135 1.27 -3.91 26.30
N ALA A 136 1.99 -4.70 25.50
CA ALA A 136 3.15 -4.21 24.76
C ALA A 136 2.74 -3.18 23.68
N ALA A 137 1.68 -3.44 22.92
CA ALA A 137 1.17 -2.54 21.90
C ALA A 137 0.76 -1.19 22.50
N SER A 138 0.11 -1.17 23.66
CA SER A 138 -0.33 0.06 24.33
C SER A 138 0.84 0.99 24.70
N LEU A 139 2.03 0.45 24.94
CA LEU A 139 3.23 1.24 25.23
C LEU A 139 3.74 2.01 24.01
N THR A 140 3.34 1.64 22.81
CA THR A 140 3.75 2.32 21.57
C THR A 140 2.85 3.50 21.21
N ILE A 141 1.68 3.62 21.85
CA ILE A 141 0.71 4.69 21.54
C ILE A 141 1.22 6.03 22.00
N GLY A 142 1.12 7.04 21.15
CA GLY A 142 1.59 8.41 21.39
C GLY A 142 2.80 8.77 20.54
N LEU A 143 3.45 9.88 20.90
CA LEU A 143 4.64 10.39 20.22
C LEU A 143 5.90 9.81 20.88
N HIS A 144 6.61 8.98 20.13
CA HIS A 144 7.82 8.30 20.62
C HIS A 144 8.94 8.37 19.60
N ASP A 145 10.18 8.22 20.10
CA ASP A 145 11.34 7.95 19.26
C ASP A 145 11.52 6.43 19.10
N PHE A 146 11.30 5.96 17.88
CA PHE A 146 11.45 4.55 17.50
C PHE A 146 12.85 4.21 16.96
N GLY A 147 13.87 4.99 17.30
CA GLY A 147 15.24 4.79 16.84
C GLY A 147 15.79 3.40 17.11
N SER A 148 15.39 2.75 18.22
CA SER A 148 15.81 1.37 18.54
C SER A 148 15.23 0.31 17.60
N PHE A 149 14.20 0.65 16.82
CA PHE A 149 13.54 -0.23 15.85
C PHE A 149 13.80 0.17 14.39
N ALA A 150 14.61 1.19 14.17
CA ALA A 150 14.84 1.73 12.83
C ALA A 150 16.31 1.67 12.44
N THR A 151 16.57 1.38 11.17
CA THR A 151 17.90 1.62 10.61
C THR A 151 18.08 3.13 10.43
N PRO A 152 19.20 3.72 10.93
CA PRO A 152 19.47 5.14 10.77
C PRO A 152 19.43 5.55 9.29
N ASN A 153 18.68 6.61 8.98
CA ASN A 153 18.61 7.17 7.64
C ASN A 153 19.05 8.66 7.71
N PRO A 154 20.14 9.04 7.06
CA PRO A 154 20.61 10.42 7.06
C PRO A 154 19.51 11.40 6.64
N GLY A 155 19.26 12.42 7.45
CA GLY A 155 18.21 13.42 7.20
C GLY A 155 16.79 12.99 7.55
N GLY A 156 16.59 11.77 8.04
CA GLY A 156 15.30 11.27 8.53
C GLY A 156 15.16 11.40 10.05
N THR A 157 13.92 11.44 10.53
CA THR A 157 13.62 11.33 11.97
C THR A 157 13.01 9.95 12.25
N THR A 158 13.28 9.42 13.43
CA THR A 158 12.68 8.19 13.97
C THR A 158 11.49 8.48 14.89
N ILE A 159 11.19 9.75 15.14
CA ILE A 159 10.03 10.18 15.93
C ILE A 159 8.77 9.93 15.14
N ARG A 160 7.82 9.21 15.73
CA ARG A 160 6.51 8.88 15.14
C ARG A 160 5.42 9.01 16.19
N GLU A 161 4.24 9.44 15.74
CA GLU A 161 3.02 9.39 16.54
C GLU A 161 2.23 8.12 16.13
N VAL A 162 2.04 7.23 17.08
CA VAL A 162 1.19 6.05 16.92
C VAL A 162 -0.18 6.39 17.51
N LYS A 163 -1.19 6.49 16.66
CA LYS A 163 -2.57 6.82 17.08
C LYS A 163 -3.28 5.60 17.67
N THR A 164 -3.02 4.42 17.12
CA THR A 164 -3.71 3.18 17.51
C THR A 164 -2.76 2.01 17.33
N ALA A 165 -2.69 1.12 18.33
CA ALA A 165 -1.98 -0.13 18.27
C ALA A 165 -2.68 -1.15 19.15
N TYR A 166 -3.15 -2.26 18.56
CA TYR A 166 -3.80 -3.33 19.30
C TYR A 166 -3.76 -4.64 18.52
N TRP A 167 -3.97 -5.72 19.23
CA TRP A 167 -4.12 -7.06 18.69
C TRP A 167 -5.49 -7.62 19.02
N ARG A 168 -6.11 -8.27 18.09
CA ARG A 168 -7.36 -8.99 18.29
C ARG A 168 -7.33 -10.33 17.58
N ARG A 169 -7.97 -11.33 18.17
CA ARG A 169 -8.19 -12.60 17.50
C ARG A 169 -9.45 -12.50 16.64
N VAL A 170 -9.35 -12.88 15.40
CA VAL A 170 -10.46 -12.95 14.48
C VAL A 170 -10.76 -14.40 14.13
N PRO A 171 -12.05 -14.79 14.01
CA PRO A 171 -12.41 -16.14 13.62
C PRO A 171 -12.02 -16.40 12.16
N ILE A 172 -11.69 -17.64 11.84
CA ILE A 172 -11.57 -18.12 10.47
C ILE A 172 -12.98 -18.35 9.94
N THR A 173 -13.52 -17.34 9.28
CA THR A 173 -14.80 -17.48 8.60
C THR A 173 -14.59 -17.47 7.09
N PRO A 174 -15.29 -18.28 6.31
CA PRO A 174 -15.35 -18.10 4.87
C PRO A 174 -15.79 -16.67 4.57
N LEU A 175 -15.22 -16.05 3.56
CA LEU A 175 -15.63 -14.71 3.12
C LEU A 175 -17.13 -14.69 2.85
N VAL A 176 -17.89 -14.05 3.71
CA VAL A 176 -19.30 -13.78 3.50
C VAL A 176 -19.43 -12.40 2.92
N PRO A 177 -20.10 -12.21 1.77
CA PRO A 177 -20.21 -10.92 1.10
C PRO A 177 -20.70 -9.78 1.99
N ASP A 178 -21.57 -10.08 2.97
CA ASP A 178 -22.15 -9.09 3.87
C ASP A 178 -21.15 -8.59 4.93
N GLU A 179 -20.17 -9.40 5.31
CA GLU A 179 -19.10 -9.00 6.25
C GLU A 179 -18.09 -8.08 5.57
N MET A 180 -17.93 -8.16 4.25
CA MET A 180 -17.08 -7.27 3.48
C MET A 180 -17.65 -5.86 3.39
N ALA A 181 -18.95 -5.69 3.52
CA ALA A 181 -19.63 -4.40 3.44
C ALA A 181 -19.50 -3.55 4.70
N SER A 182 -19.18 -4.15 5.84
CA SER A 182 -19.16 -3.48 7.15
C SER A 182 -17.85 -2.77 7.50
N HIS A 183 -16.79 -2.97 6.73
CA HIS A 183 -15.48 -2.35 6.96
C HIS A 183 -15.18 -1.25 5.95
N GLU A 184 -15.73 -0.05 6.14
CA GLU A 184 -15.44 1.12 5.32
C GLU A 184 -13.94 1.48 5.26
N ALA A 185 -13.15 1.15 6.30
CA ALA A 185 -11.72 1.42 6.36
C ALA A 185 -10.85 0.43 5.56
N TYR A 186 -11.36 -0.75 5.24
CA TYR A 186 -10.60 -1.79 4.54
C TYR A 186 -11.42 -2.40 3.41
N ARG A 187 -11.40 -1.79 2.26
CA ARG A 187 -11.98 -2.35 1.03
C ARG A 187 -11.17 -3.54 0.45
N THR A 188 -10.20 -4.02 1.17
CA THR A 188 -9.59 -5.31 0.88
C THR A 188 -10.45 -6.39 1.49
N PRO A 189 -10.70 -7.49 0.76
CA PRO A 189 -11.29 -8.68 1.39
C PRO A 189 -10.44 -9.02 2.61
N SER A 190 -10.98 -8.81 3.80
CA SER A 190 -10.34 -9.26 5.02
C SER A 190 -10.41 -10.78 4.98
N LEU A 191 -9.34 -11.40 4.51
CA LEU A 191 -9.16 -12.82 4.68
C LEU A 191 -8.84 -13.02 6.15
N GLU A 192 -9.87 -13.17 6.92
CA GLU A 192 -9.78 -13.27 8.36
C GLU A 192 -9.37 -14.68 8.73
N SER A 193 -8.14 -14.83 9.20
CA SER A 193 -7.71 -16.06 9.82
C SER A 193 -6.61 -15.77 10.85
N GLY A 194 -6.86 -16.16 12.09
CA GLY A 194 -5.87 -16.05 13.15
C GLY A 194 -5.84 -14.70 13.85
N LEU A 195 -4.67 -14.12 14.05
CA LEU A 195 -4.43 -12.84 14.71
C LEU A 195 -4.29 -11.70 13.71
N VAL A 196 -4.81 -10.54 14.04
CA VAL A 196 -4.64 -9.30 13.27
C VAL A 196 -4.07 -8.22 14.17
#